data_5c3326df7bd267c5c0e96e066cbac960
#
_entry.id   5c3326df7bd267c5c0e96e066cbac960
#
_cell.length_a   1.000
_cell.length_b   1.000
_cell.length_c   1.000
_cell.angle_alpha   90.00
_cell.angle_beta   90.00
_cell.angle_gamma   90.00
#
_symmetry.space_group_name_H-M   'P 1'
#
loop_
_entity.id
_entity.type
_entity.pdbx_description
1 polymer ?
#
loop_
_entity_poly.entity_id
_entity_poly.type
_entity_poly.pdbx_seq_one_letter_code
_entity_poly.pdbx_strand_id
1 'polypeptide(L)'
;MNMIKEFLNYLRYERNRSELTVRTYERSLEDFESYFNNRDSQLSWESVDSDVIRDWMESMMDKGDMASTVNNCLSAVRSFFRFALARQLVSRDPAYAIKGPKKQKPLPQFVREDEMNRLIDVPEMWGDSFQDLRARTIIILFYETGIRLAELIGLDDKDVDFAAHQLKVTGKRNKQRIVPFGNELEGALREYIYLRDQEWSTHDVPALFLNDKGQRMTRYQVEVIVKKCLSMVTTIKKRSPHVLRHSFATAMLNNGAGLESVQKLLGHESVATTEIYTHTTFEQLKKVYENAHPRA
;
A
#
# COMPACT_ATOMS: atom_id res chain seq x y z
N MET A 1 25.14 23.34 11.14
CA MET A 1 23.66 23.21 11.16
C MET A 1 23.31 21.98 10.32
N ASN A 2 22.50 21.03 10.81
CA ASN A 2 22.24 19.81 10.02
C ASN A 2 21.04 20.07 9.09
N MET A 3 21.35 20.42 7.84
CA MET A 3 20.34 20.74 6.82
C MET A 3 19.34 19.59 6.57
N ILE A 4 19.78 18.33 6.66
CA ILE A 4 18.89 17.16 6.56
C ILE A 4 17.85 17.22 7.67
N LYS A 5 18.24 17.45 8.93
CA LYS A 5 17.33 17.50 10.06
C LYS A 5 16.27 18.60 9.92
N GLU A 6 16.65 19.76 9.42
CA GLU A 6 15.71 20.86 9.14
C GLU A 6 14.71 20.47 8.06
N PHE A 7 15.19 19.87 6.98
CA PHE A 7 14.32 19.38 5.91
C PHE A 7 13.35 18.30 6.40
N LEU A 8 13.80 17.36 7.23
CA LEU A 8 12.92 16.33 7.79
C LEU A 8 11.84 16.93 8.70
N ASN A 9 12.19 17.95 9.49
CA ASN A 9 11.22 18.70 10.28
C ASN A 9 10.21 19.45 9.40
N TYR A 10 10.69 20.10 8.33
CA TYR A 10 9.80 20.71 7.33
C TYR A 10 8.82 19.68 6.71
N LEU A 11 9.30 18.48 6.37
CA LEU A 11 8.43 17.42 5.85
C LEU A 11 7.38 16.98 6.88
N ARG A 12 7.75 16.85 8.15
CA ARG A 12 6.84 16.44 9.24
C ARG A 12 5.80 17.52 9.53
N TYR A 13 6.23 18.71 9.83
CA TYR A 13 5.41 19.73 10.47
C TYR A 13 4.77 20.71 9.48
N GLU A 14 5.44 21.04 8.37
CA GLU A 14 4.90 21.98 7.39
C GLU A 14 4.22 21.25 6.21
N ARG A 15 4.74 20.08 5.81
CA ARG A 15 4.21 19.32 4.66
C ARG A 15 3.34 18.12 5.05
N ASN A 16 3.19 17.84 6.34
CA ASN A 16 2.40 16.74 6.87
C ASN A 16 2.65 15.40 6.14
N ARG A 17 3.94 15.09 5.87
CA ARG A 17 4.32 13.84 5.24
C ARG A 17 4.26 12.70 6.24
N SER A 18 3.91 11.50 5.77
CA SER A 18 3.91 10.30 6.62
C SER A 18 5.32 10.01 7.13
N GLU A 19 5.42 9.49 8.36
CA GLU A 19 6.71 9.13 8.97
C GLU A 19 7.51 8.14 8.08
N LEU A 20 6.81 7.25 7.37
CA LEU A 20 7.45 6.35 6.40
C LEU A 20 8.14 7.14 5.25
N THR A 21 7.49 8.21 4.75
CA THR A 21 8.09 9.06 3.72
C THR A 21 9.30 9.81 4.27
N VAL A 22 9.18 10.33 5.50
CA VAL A 22 10.28 11.04 6.16
C VAL A 22 11.49 10.14 6.34
N ARG A 23 11.32 8.93 6.88
CA ARG A 23 12.41 7.94 7.03
C ARG A 23 13.02 7.51 5.70
N THR A 24 12.19 7.34 4.67
CA THR A 24 12.70 6.99 3.34
C THR A 24 13.58 8.11 2.77
N TYR A 25 13.17 9.36 2.94
CA TYR A 25 13.94 10.51 2.49
C TYR A 25 15.21 10.72 3.33
N GLU A 26 15.11 10.55 4.64
CA GLU A 26 16.25 10.57 5.56
C GLU A 26 17.36 9.62 5.09
N ARG A 27 17.01 8.34 4.94
CA ARG A 27 17.94 7.32 4.47
C ARG A 27 18.56 7.65 3.11
N SER A 28 17.75 8.12 2.15
CA SER A 28 18.27 8.48 0.83
C SER A 28 19.24 9.66 0.86
N LEU A 29 19.01 10.63 1.74
CA LEU A 29 19.90 11.79 1.90
C LEU A 29 21.17 11.43 2.64
N GLU A 30 21.10 10.58 3.67
CA GLU A 30 22.25 10.05 4.39
C GLU A 30 23.15 9.20 3.47
N ASP A 31 22.55 8.35 2.62
CA ASP A 31 23.27 7.56 1.62
C ASP A 31 24.00 8.48 0.62
N PHE A 32 23.33 9.56 0.16
CA PHE A 32 23.95 10.51 -0.75
C PHE A 32 25.04 11.35 -0.08
N GLU A 33 24.83 11.82 1.15
CA GLU A 33 25.82 12.54 1.93
C GLU A 33 27.07 11.68 2.16
N SER A 34 26.87 10.42 2.53
CA SER A 34 27.97 9.45 2.67
C SER A 34 28.73 9.24 1.36
N TYR A 35 28.02 9.18 0.22
CA TYR A 35 28.64 9.02 -1.08
C TYR A 35 29.58 10.18 -1.44
N PHE A 36 29.09 11.42 -1.36
CA PHE A 36 29.92 12.55 -1.76
C PHE A 36 31.06 12.84 -0.76
N ASN A 37 30.87 12.61 0.53
CA ASN A 37 31.94 12.73 1.54
C ASN A 37 33.05 11.69 1.32
N ASN A 38 32.70 10.46 0.92
CA ASN A 38 33.68 9.41 0.60
C ASN A 38 34.42 9.69 -0.71
N ARG A 39 33.82 10.40 -1.64
CA ARG A 39 34.43 10.78 -2.92
C ARG A 39 35.44 11.91 -2.72
N ASP A 40 35.04 12.94 -1.98
CA ASP A 40 35.88 14.09 -1.68
C ASP A 40 35.36 14.74 -0.37
N SER A 41 36.20 14.74 0.65
CA SER A 41 35.88 15.30 1.96
C SER A 41 35.69 16.84 1.97
N GLN A 42 35.99 17.53 0.86
CA GLN A 42 35.74 18.96 0.69
C GLN A 42 34.36 19.25 0.12
N LEU A 43 33.63 18.22 -0.38
CA LEU A 43 32.27 18.39 -0.84
C LEU A 43 31.32 18.63 0.31
N SER A 44 30.35 19.50 0.07
CA SER A 44 29.27 19.84 1.00
C SER A 44 27.95 19.98 0.22
N TRP A 45 26.84 20.08 0.91
CA TRP A 45 25.54 20.33 0.29
C TRP A 45 25.49 21.62 -0.56
N GLU A 46 26.35 22.60 -0.27
CA GLU A 46 26.46 23.87 -1.04
C GLU A 46 27.30 23.72 -2.28
N SER A 47 28.34 22.87 -2.25
CA SER A 47 29.30 22.70 -3.35
C SER A 47 28.95 21.56 -4.31
N VAL A 48 28.11 20.59 -3.88
CA VAL A 48 27.64 19.48 -4.73
C VAL A 48 27.01 20.02 -6.02
N ASP A 49 27.41 19.43 -7.15
CA ASP A 49 26.88 19.73 -8.47
C ASP A 49 26.05 18.57 -9.07
N SER A 50 25.59 18.79 -10.31
CA SER A 50 24.78 17.80 -11.02
C SER A 50 25.56 16.55 -11.41
N ASP A 51 26.89 16.62 -11.54
CA ASP A 51 27.70 15.48 -11.93
C ASP A 51 27.91 14.53 -10.77
N VAL A 52 28.13 15.04 -9.57
CA VAL A 52 28.18 14.23 -8.35
C VAL A 52 26.85 13.44 -8.14
N ILE A 53 25.70 14.06 -8.43
CA ILE A 53 24.41 13.37 -8.32
C ILE A 53 24.27 12.28 -9.41
N ARG A 54 24.72 12.53 -10.64
CA ARG A 54 24.71 11.54 -11.72
C ARG A 54 25.60 10.35 -11.40
N ASP A 55 26.83 10.61 -10.95
CA ASP A 55 27.78 9.56 -10.59
C ASP A 55 27.25 8.72 -9.40
N TRP A 56 26.57 9.35 -8.43
CA TRP A 56 25.89 8.60 -7.36
C TRP A 56 24.80 7.68 -7.90
N MET A 57 23.96 8.19 -8.81
CA MET A 57 22.91 7.38 -9.44
C MET A 57 23.49 6.23 -10.26
N GLU A 58 24.59 6.46 -10.97
CA GLU A 58 25.32 5.42 -11.72
C GLU A 58 25.87 4.36 -10.76
N SER A 59 26.50 4.77 -9.67
CA SER A 59 27.02 3.85 -8.66
C SER A 59 25.94 2.96 -8.03
N MET A 60 24.71 3.47 -7.88
CA MET A 60 23.56 2.67 -7.42
C MET A 60 23.17 1.62 -8.47
N MET A 61 23.12 2.01 -9.74
CA MET A 61 22.82 1.09 -10.86
C MET A 61 23.88 -0.01 -10.98
N ASP A 62 25.15 0.33 -10.83
CA ASP A 62 26.29 -0.60 -10.88
C ASP A 62 26.25 -1.62 -9.72
N LYS A 63 25.74 -1.21 -8.56
CA LYS A 63 25.45 -2.09 -7.42
C LYS A 63 24.24 -2.99 -7.62
N GLY A 64 23.52 -2.84 -8.74
CA GLY A 64 22.33 -3.64 -9.07
C GLY A 64 21.01 -3.07 -8.58
N ASP A 65 20.97 -1.82 -8.14
CA ASP A 65 19.72 -1.18 -7.73
C ASP A 65 18.77 -0.98 -8.93
N MET A 66 17.49 -1.23 -8.69
CA MET A 66 16.48 -1.03 -9.72
C MET A 66 16.27 0.45 -10.04
N ALA A 67 15.99 0.78 -11.31
CA ALA A 67 15.66 2.12 -11.76
C ALA A 67 14.56 2.80 -10.91
N SER A 68 13.63 2.04 -10.33
CA SER A 68 12.61 2.56 -9.41
C SER A 68 13.20 3.04 -8.09
N THR A 69 14.19 2.34 -7.53
CA THR A 69 14.91 2.69 -6.32
C THR A 69 15.70 3.99 -6.54
N VAL A 70 16.51 4.02 -7.60
CA VAL A 70 17.31 5.20 -7.97
C VAL A 70 16.42 6.44 -8.16
N ASN A 71 15.28 6.29 -8.85
CA ASN A 71 14.32 7.40 -9.03
C ASN A 71 13.68 7.86 -7.70
N ASN A 72 13.46 6.96 -6.74
CA ASN A 72 12.94 7.34 -5.42
C ASN A 72 13.98 8.13 -4.63
N CYS A 73 15.25 7.69 -4.67
CA CYS A 73 16.37 8.40 -4.07
C CYS A 73 16.57 9.79 -4.69
N LEU A 74 16.56 9.88 -6.03
CA LEU A 74 16.61 11.16 -6.74
C LEU A 74 15.43 12.09 -6.35
N SER A 75 14.25 11.53 -6.09
CA SER A 75 13.09 12.32 -5.66
C SER A 75 13.30 12.92 -4.26
N ALA A 76 13.99 12.23 -3.36
CA ALA A 76 14.37 12.77 -2.06
C ALA A 76 15.38 13.91 -2.20
N VAL A 77 16.44 13.71 -3.00
CA VAL A 77 17.49 14.73 -3.27
C VAL A 77 16.88 15.97 -3.91
N ARG A 78 16.01 15.83 -4.91
CA ARG A 78 15.29 16.96 -5.54
C ARG A 78 14.41 17.71 -4.53
N SER A 79 13.69 16.97 -3.68
CA SER A 79 12.84 17.60 -2.67
C SER A 79 13.66 18.38 -1.66
N PHE A 80 14.82 17.85 -1.28
CA PHE A 80 15.77 18.50 -0.38
C PHE A 80 16.36 19.77 -1.00
N PHE A 81 16.92 19.72 -2.23
CA PHE A 81 17.51 20.91 -2.86
C PHE A 81 16.50 22.00 -3.13
N ARG A 82 15.26 21.63 -3.48
CA ARG A 82 14.17 22.62 -3.60
C ARG A 82 13.87 23.31 -2.28
N PHE A 83 13.86 22.56 -1.16
CA PHE A 83 13.71 23.13 0.17
C PHE A 83 14.91 24.01 0.54
N ALA A 84 16.13 23.51 0.35
CA ALA A 84 17.36 24.23 0.68
C ALA A 84 17.48 25.54 -0.11
N LEU A 85 17.16 25.53 -1.40
CA LEU A 85 17.13 26.74 -2.23
C LEU A 85 16.06 27.73 -1.74
N ALA A 86 14.85 27.27 -1.45
CA ALA A 86 13.77 28.14 -0.95
C ALA A 86 14.08 28.77 0.43
N ARG A 87 14.91 28.11 1.24
CA ARG A 87 15.39 28.59 2.53
C ARG A 87 16.73 29.35 2.44
N GLN A 88 17.25 29.55 1.22
CA GLN A 88 18.55 30.21 0.96
C GLN A 88 19.74 29.51 1.65
N LEU A 89 19.62 28.20 1.91
CA LEU A 89 20.71 27.38 2.47
C LEU A 89 21.73 26.97 1.41
N VAL A 90 21.32 27.00 0.14
CA VAL A 90 22.15 26.78 -1.05
C VAL A 90 21.85 27.84 -2.09
N SER A 91 22.81 28.16 -2.97
CA SER A 91 22.66 29.17 -4.02
C SER A 91 22.03 28.64 -5.31
N ARG A 92 21.98 27.29 -5.48
CA ARG A 92 21.47 26.63 -6.70
C ARG A 92 20.86 25.26 -6.35
N ASP A 93 19.99 24.76 -7.25
CA ASP A 93 19.45 23.41 -7.19
C ASP A 93 20.12 22.53 -8.26
N PRO A 94 21.15 21.73 -7.92
CA PRO A 94 21.86 20.88 -8.87
C PRO A 94 21.01 19.69 -9.35
N ALA A 95 19.93 19.34 -8.64
CA ALA A 95 19.07 18.21 -8.99
C ALA A 95 17.93 18.56 -9.93
N TYR A 96 17.70 19.86 -10.22
CA TYR A 96 16.54 20.35 -10.98
C TYR A 96 16.41 19.69 -12.37
N ALA A 97 17.50 19.70 -13.16
CA ALA A 97 17.49 19.23 -14.55
C ALA A 97 17.83 17.75 -14.73
N ILE A 98 18.22 17.05 -13.65
CA ILE A 98 18.65 15.65 -13.76
C ILE A 98 17.46 14.76 -14.11
N LYS A 99 17.61 13.91 -15.11
CA LYS A 99 16.63 12.88 -15.46
C LYS A 99 17.06 11.55 -14.85
N GLY A 100 16.15 10.92 -14.13
CA GLY A 100 16.40 9.57 -13.59
C GLY A 100 16.32 8.48 -14.67
N PRO A 101 16.81 7.28 -14.36
CA PRO A 101 16.81 6.16 -15.31
C PRO A 101 15.38 5.78 -15.72
N LYS A 102 15.23 5.28 -16.96
CA LYS A 102 13.93 4.83 -17.49
C LYS A 102 13.43 3.65 -16.67
N LYS A 103 12.22 3.78 -16.13
CA LYS A 103 11.56 2.67 -15.43
C LYS A 103 11.03 1.68 -16.45
N GLN A 104 11.36 0.42 -16.30
CA GLN A 104 10.61 -0.64 -16.95
C GLN A 104 9.18 -0.64 -16.37
N LYS A 105 8.20 -0.74 -17.25
CA LYS A 105 6.79 -0.92 -16.86
C LYS A 105 6.42 -2.38 -17.12
N PRO A 106 6.71 -3.30 -16.18
CA PRO A 106 6.25 -4.67 -16.33
C PRO A 106 4.72 -4.67 -16.41
N LEU A 107 4.17 -5.60 -17.17
CA LEU A 107 2.73 -5.80 -17.21
C LEU A 107 2.21 -6.07 -15.79
N PRO A 108 1.07 -5.49 -15.40
CA PRO A 108 0.44 -5.77 -14.13
C PRO A 108 0.23 -7.28 -13.98
N GLN A 109 0.66 -7.84 -12.85
CA GLN A 109 0.40 -9.23 -12.51
C GLN A 109 -0.86 -9.29 -11.67
N PHE A 110 -1.74 -10.23 -11.99
CA PHE A 110 -2.93 -10.55 -11.21
C PHE A 110 -3.08 -12.08 -11.12
N VAL A 111 -3.79 -12.54 -10.12
CA VAL A 111 -4.19 -13.95 -9.99
C VAL A 111 -5.48 -14.13 -10.80
N ARG A 112 -5.54 -15.18 -11.61
CA ARG A 112 -6.71 -15.46 -12.42
C ARG A 112 -7.90 -15.88 -11.54
N GLU A 113 -9.09 -15.72 -12.06
CA GLU A 113 -10.31 -16.05 -11.35
C GLU A 113 -10.38 -17.54 -10.99
N ASP A 114 -9.99 -18.44 -11.91
CA ASP A 114 -9.93 -19.88 -11.66
C ASP A 114 -8.93 -20.24 -10.54
N GLU A 115 -7.78 -19.53 -10.47
CA GLU A 115 -6.79 -19.70 -9.39
C GLU A 115 -7.34 -19.19 -8.06
N MET A 116 -8.08 -18.06 -8.06
CA MET A 116 -8.72 -17.53 -6.85
C MET A 116 -9.84 -18.43 -6.36
N ASN A 117 -10.71 -18.90 -7.26
CA ASN A 117 -11.77 -19.85 -6.92
C ASN A 117 -11.20 -21.13 -6.31
N ARG A 118 -10.15 -21.67 -6.92
CA ARG A 118 -9.47 -22.85 -6.37
C ARG A 118 -8.90 -22.56 -4.96
N LEU A 119 -8.30 -21.39 -4.72
CA LEU A 119 -7.77 -21.04 -3.42
C LEU A 119 -8.88 -20.92 -2.36
N ILE A 120 -10.03 -20.37 -2.71
CA ILE A 120 -11.09 -20.04 -1.74
C ILE A 120 -12.03 -21.23 -1.52
N ASP A 121 -12.40 -21.98 -2.59
CA ASP A 121 -13.46 -22.96 -2.56
C ASP A 121 -13.00 -24.38 -2.26
N VAL A 122 -11.70 -24.68 -2.35
CA VAL A 122 -11.17 -26.03 -2.11
C VAL A 122 -10.84 -26.19 -0.62
N PRO A 123 -11.66 -26.92 0.17
CA PRO A 123 -11.49 -27.02 1.62
C PRO A 123 -10.14 -27.62 2.03
N GLU A 124 -9.61 -28.56 1.22
CA GLU A 124 -8.34 -29.25 1.48
C GLU A 124 -7.13 -28.31 1.44
N MET A 125 -7.29 -27.09 0.91
CA MET A 125 -6.24 -26.07 0.94
C MET A 125 -6.12 -25.38 2.30
N TRP A 126 -7.11 -25.56 3.17
CA TRP A 126 -7.20 -24.91 4.46
C TRP A 126 -7.27 -25.97 5.57
N GLY A 127 -6.55 -25.76 6.64
CA GLY A 127 -6.71 -26.55 7.86
C GLY A 127 -7.81 -25.96 8.74
N ASP A 128 -8.09 -26.66 9.85
CA ASP A 128 -9.10 -26.25 10.83
C ASP A 128 -8.52 -25.30 11.91
N SER A 129 -7.29 -24.83 11.73
CA SER A 129 -6.65 -23.97 12.72
C SER A 129 -7.18 -22.52 12.63
N PHE A 130 -7.16 -21.83 13.78
CA PHE A 130 -7.44 -20.39 13.80
C PHE A 130 -6.59 -19.60 12.78
N GLN A 131 -5.32 -19.98 12.60
CA GLN A 131 -4.40 -19.35 11.65
C GLN A 131 -4.85 -19.55 10.21
N ASP A 132 -5.36 -20.73 9.85
CA ASP A 132 -5.85 -21.00 8.50
C ASP A 132 -7.15 -20.25 8.22
N LEU A 133 -8.09 -20.24 9.19
CA LEU A 133 -9.32 -19.46 9.07
C LEU A 133 -9.02 -17.95 8.91
N ARG A 134 -8.13 -17.42 9.75
CA ARG A 134 -7.68 -16.02 9.62
C ARG A 134 -7.07 -15.75 8.25
N ALA A 135 -6.21 -16.66 7.78
CA ALA A 135 -5.56 -16.51 6.49
C ALA A 135 -6.58 -16.53 5.33
N ARG A 136 -7.54 -17.46 5.35
CA ARG A 136 -8.64 -17.55 4.39
C ARG A 136 -9.48 -16.28 4.38
N THR A 137 -9.90 -15.80 5.54
CA THR A 137 -10.68 -14.58 5.67
C THR A 137 -9.94 -13.35 5.13
N ILE A 138 -8.63 -13.22 5.39
CA ILE A 138 -7.79 -12.15 4.84
C ILE A 138 -7.74 -12.21 3.30
N ILE A 139 -7.61 -13.41 2.71
CA ILE A 139 -7.57 -13.58 1.25
C ILE A 139 -8.90 -13.18 0.62
N ILE A 140 -10.03 -13.69 1.16
CA ILE A 140 -11.37 -13.34 0.70
C ILE A 140 -11.59 -11.83 0.79
N LEU A 141 -11.25 -11.22 1.93
CA LEU A 141 -11.42 -9.78 2.13
C LEU A 141 -10.63 -8.95 1.12
N PHE A 142 -9.36 -9.28 0.84
CA PHE A 142 -8.60 -8.57 -0.20
C PHE A 142 -9.19 -8.76 -1.59
N TYR A 143 -9.65 -9.98 -1.91
CA TYR A 143 -10.18 -10.29 -3.23
C TYR A 143 -11.54 -9.65 -3.47
N GLU A 144 -12.45 -9.68 -2.50
CA GLU A 144 -13.78 -9.09 -2.64
C GLU A 144 -13.79 -7.56 -2.55
N THR A 145 -12.88 -6.95 -1.79
CA THR A 145 -12.97 -5.52 -1.51
C THR A 145 -11.88 -4.69 -2.19
N GLY A 146 -10.81 -5.31 -2.62
CA GLY A 146 -9.66 -4.63 -3.22
C GLY A 146 -9.00 -3.59 -2.31
N ILE A 147 -9.20 -3.61 -0.99
CA ILE A 147 -8.61 -2.64 -0.07
C ILE A 147 -7.09 -2.73 -0.01
N ARG A 148 -6.44 -1.68 0.48
CA ARG A 148 -4.98 -1.65 0.64
C ARG A 148 -4.57 -2.40 1.90
N LEU A 149 -3.34 -2.95 1.91
CA LEU A 149 -2.77 -3.60 3.10
C LEU A 149 -2.84 -2.73 4.36
N ALA A 150 -2.54 -1.44 4.24
CA ALA A 150 -2.60 -0.53 5.39
C ALA A 150 -4.06 -0.30 5.87
N GLU A 151 -5.03 -0.35 4.96
CA GLU A 151 -6.45 -0.25 5.27
C GLU A 151 -6.91 -1.50 6.03
N LEU A 152 -6.56 -2.72 5.57
CA LEU A 152 -6.85 -3.97 6.29
C LEU A 152 -6.28 -3.97 7.71
N ILE A 153 -5.01 -3.62 7.87
CA ILE A 153 -4.37 -3.57 9.19
C ILE A 153 -5.06 -2.56 10.11
N GLY A 154 -5.56 -1.47 9.55
CA GLY A 154 -6.24 -0.41 10.29
C GLY A 154 -7.70 -0.70 10.65
N LEU A 155 -8.30 -1.80 10.17
CA LEU A 155 -9.68 -2.15 10.47
C LEU A 155 -9.86 -2.46 11.96
N ASP A 156 -10.92 -1.92 12.52
CA ASP A 156 -11.47 -2.25 13.82
C ASP A 156 -12.80 -3.00 13.66
N ASP A 157 -13.28 -3.67 14.70
CA ASP A 157 -14.57 -4.37 14.66
C ASP A 157 -15.74 -3.44 14.29
N LYS A 158 -15.72 -2.22 14.79
CA LYS A 158 -16.74 -1.17 14.50
C LYS A 158 -16.76 -0.71 13.03
N ASP A 159 -15.74 -1.05 12.25
CA ASP A 159 -15.65 -0.69 10.84
C ASP A 159 -16.37 -1.69 9.92
N VAL A 160 -16.87 -2.80 10.49
CA VAL A 160 -17.67 -3.82 9.79
C VAL A 160 -19.15 -3.61 10.07
N ASP A 161 -19.92 -3.32 9.05
CA ASP A 161 -21.39 -3.24 9.14
C ASP A 161 -21.98 -4.44 8.40
N PHE A 162 -22.33 -5.47 9.17
CA PHE A 162 -22.94 -6.68 8.64
C PHE A 162 -24.37 -6.48 8.12
N ALA A 163 -25.12 -5.51 8.69
CA ALA A 163 -26.48 -5.27 8.25
C ALA A 163 -26.55 -4.59 6.87
N ALA A 164 -25.55 -3.73 6.59
CA ALA A 164 -25.45 -3.04 5.31
C ALA A 164 -24.48 -3.73 4.32
N HIS A 165 -23.82 -4.81 4.71
CA HIS A 165 -22.76 -5.51 3.94
C HIS A 165 -21.66 -4.54 3.48
N GLN A 166 -21.07 -3.82 4.41
CA GLN A 166 -20.09 -2.79 4.08
C GLN A 166 -18.95 -2.68 5.10
N LEU A 167 -17.78 -2.27 4.60
CA LEU A 167 -16.60 -1.92 5.40
C LEU A 167 -16.34 -0.43 5.30
N LYS A 168 -16.06 0.21 6.43
CA LYS A 168 -15.55 1.57 6.49
C LYS A 168 -14.03 1.54 6.56
N VAL A 169 -13.34 1.90 5.48
CA VAL A 169 -11.89 1.89 5.42
C VAL A 169 -11.30 3.30 5.48
N THR A 170 -10.22 3.44 6.24
CA THR A 170 -9.49 4.69 6.39
C THR A 170 -8.19 4.64 5.60
N GLY A 171 -8.09 5.46 4.58
CA GLY A 171 -6.92 5.53 3.69
C GLY A 171 -5.96 6.67 4.04
N LYS A 172 -5.11 7.01 3.06
CA LYS A 172 -4.11 8.07 3.19
C LYS A 172 -4.76 9.42 3.55
N ARG A 173 -4.09 10.20 4.43
CA ARG A 173 -4.59 11.49 4.95
C ARG A 173 -5.92 11.39 5.70
N ASN A 174 -6.16 10.25 6.34
CA ASN A 174 -7.39 9.99 7.11
C ASN A 174 -8.69 10.08 6.27
N LYS A 175 -8.60 9.91 4.94
CA LYS A 175 -9.78 9.86 4.08
C LYS A 175 -10.48 8.52 4.26
N GLN A 176 -11.77 8.58 4.55
CA GLN A 176 -12.61 7.39 4.72
C GLN A 176 -13.43 7.13 3.45
N ARG A 177 -13.69 5.87 3.19
CA ARG A 177 -14.66 5.41 2.18
C ARG A 177 -15.35 4.15 2.65
N ILE A 178 -16.54 3.92 2.12
CA ILE A 178 -17.29 2.69 2.31
C ILE A 178 -16.99 1.76 1.13
N VAL A 179 -16.81 0.47 1.44
CA VAL A 179 -16.56 -0.59 0.45
C VAL A 179 -17.58 -1.70 0.70
N PRO A 180 -18.41 -2.07 -0.28
CA PRO A 180 -19.35 -3.18 -0.16
C PRO A 180 -18.61 -4.52 -0.13
N PHE A 181 -19.25 -5.55 0.44
CA PHE A 181 -18.78 -6.94 0.39
C PHE A 181 -19.96 -7.91 0.25
N GLY A 182 -19.66 -9.14 -0.21
CA GLY A 182 -20.65 -10.19 -0.45
C GLY A 182 -20.89 -11.10 0.75
N ASN A 183 -21.79 -12.05 0.56
CA ASN A 183 -22.19 -13.01 1.59
C ASN A 183 -21.06 -13.95 2.00
N GLU A 184 -20.14 -14.26 1.09
CA GLU A 184 -19.00 -15.13 1.38
C GLU A 184 -18.06 -14.49 2.40
N LEU A 185 -17.71 -13.22 2.18
CA LEU A 185 -16.88 -12.48 3.16
C LEU A 185 -17.62 -12.30 4.47
N GLU A 186 -18.95 -12.08 4.46
CA GLU A 186 -19.73 -12.03 5.70
C GLU A 186 -19.59 -13.31 6.49
N GLY A 187 -19.81 -14.48 5.86
CA GLY A 187 -19.66 -15.77 6.51
C GLY A 187 -18.28 -15.99 7.10
N ALA A 188 -17.24 -15.71 6.30
CA ALA A 188 -15.86 -15.84 6.73
C ALA A 188 -15.49 -14.89 7.89
N LEU A 189 -15.98 -13.65 7.87
CA LEU A 189 -15.75 -12.68 8.95
C LEU A 189 -16.45 -13.10 10.24
N ARG A 190 -17.71 -13.56 10.17
CA ARG A 190 -18.46 -14.01 11.35
C ARG A 190 -17.80 -15.21 12.02
N GLU A 191 -17.39 -16.19 11.24
CA GLU A 191 -16.68 -17.36 11.73
C GLU A 191 -15.34 -17.00 12.36
N TYR A 192 -14.55 -16.16 11.68
CA TYR A 192 -13.28 -15.68 12.19
C TYR A 192 -13.44 -14.91 13.51
N ILE A 193 -14.39 -13.97 13.58
CA ILE A 193 -14.64 -13.16 14.77
C ILE A 193 -15.08 -14.08 15.92
N TYR A 194 -15.97 -15.04 15.66
CA TYR A 194 -16.43 -15.98 16.67
C TYR A 194 -15.29 -16.77 17.31
N LEU A 195 -14.40 -17.37 16.49
CA LEU A 195 -13.24 -18.12 16.99
C LEU A 195 -12.18 -17.23 17.63
N ARG A 196 -11.95 -16.04 17.05
CA ARG A 196 -11.05 -15.04 17.62
C ARG A 196 -11.46 -14.67 19.05
N ASP A 197 -12.74 -14.41 19.26
CA ASP A 197 -13.28 -13.96 20.54
C ASP A 197 -13.32 -15.09 21.59
N GLN A 198 -13.32 -16.34 21.16
CA GLN A 198 -13.11 -17.48 22.05
C GLN A 198 -11.65 -17.62 22.50
N GLU A 199 -10.70 -17.40 21.59
CA GLU A 199 -9.27 -17.52 21.90
C GLU A 199 -8.77 -16.34 22.75
N TRP A 200 -9.25 -15.12 22.46
CA TRP A 200 -8.89 -13.89 23.17
C TRP A 200 -10.14 -13.21 23.73
N SER A 201 -10.59 -13.64 24.90
CA SER A 201 -11.83 -13.19 25.53
C SER A 201 -11.81 -11.75 26.08
N THR A 202 -10.68 -11.04 26.02
CA THR A 202 -10.55 -9.67 26.51
C THR A 202 -10.35 -8.71 25.34
N HIS A 203 -11.36 -7.91 25.06
CA HIS A 203 -11.39 -6.93 23.96
C HIS A 203 -10.67 -5.61 24.27
N ASP A 204 -9.47 -5.65 24.81
CA ASP A 204 -8.66 -4.42 24.98
C ASP A 204 -8.11 -3.88 23.66
N VAL A 205 -8.18 -4.67 22.59
CA VAL A 205 -7.67 -4.29 21.26
C VAL A 205 -8.82 -4.23 20.27
N PRO A 206 -9.19 -3.06 19.77
CA PRO A 206 -10.33 -2.90 18.82
C PRO A 206 -10.05 -3.47 17.43
N ALA A 207 -8.88 -4.04 17.19
CA ALA A 207 -8.45 -4.51 15.88
C ALA A 207 -9.25 -5.72 15.39
N LEU A 208 -9.77 -5.64 14.18
CA LEU A 208 -10.48 -6.76 13.54
C LEU A 208 -9.58 -7.99 13.41
N PHE A 209 -8.36 -7.85 12.89
CA PHE A 209 -7.42 -8.96 12.72
C PHE A 209 -6.34 -8.98 13.78
N LEU A 210 -6.27 -10.09 14.51
CA LEU A 210 -5.28 -10.34 15.56
C LEU A 210 -4.23 -11.36 15.13
N ASN A 211 -3.02 -11.18 15.63
CA ASN A 211 -1.93 -12.17 15.51
C ASN A 211 -2.06 -13.24 16.60
N ASP A 212 -1.12 -14.22 16.62
CA ASP A 212 -1.13 -15.34 17.57
C ASP A 212 -0.83 -14.92 19.03
N LYS A 213 -0.70 -13.62 19.31
CA LYS A 213 -0.54 -13.04 20.65
C LYS A 213 -1.71 -12.14 21.04
N GLY A 214 -2.83 -12.18 20.29
CA GLY A 214 -3.97 -11.32 20.55
C GLY A 214 -3.75 -9.83 20.24
N GLN A 215 -2.71 -9.49 19.48
CA GLN A 215 -2.37 -8.12 19.11
C GLN A 215 -2.75 -7.84 17.64
N ARG A 216 -2.97 -6.56 17.29
CA ARG A 216 -3.17 -6.15 15.90
C ARG A 216 -2.08 -6.69 14.99
N MET A 217 -2.46 -7.24 13.84
CA MET A 217 -1.52 -7.75 12.86
C MET A 217 -0.62 -6.67 12.29
N THR A 218 0.64 -7.02 12.07
CA THR A 218 1.62 -6.15 11.40
C THR A 218 1.58 -6.32 9.88
N ARG A 219 2.11 -5.33 9.15
CA ARG A 219 2.28 -5.40 7.70
C ARG A 219 2.99 -6.69 7.27
N TYR A 220 4.10 -7.01 7.92
CA TYR A 220 4.92 -8.18 7.60
C TYR A 220 4.14 -9.49 7.74
N GLN A 221 3.38 -9.65 8.83
CA GLN A 221 2.58 -10.86 9.06
C GLN A 221 1.53 -11.07 7.97
N VAL A 222 0.80 -10.02 7.57
CA VAL A 222 -0.17 -10.12 6.48
C VAL A 222 0.50 -10.40 5.13
N GLU A 223 1.64 -9.77 4.83
CA GLU A 223 2.40 -10.04 3.60
C GLU A 223 2.89 -11.49 3.52
N VAL A 224 3.35 -12.07 4.65
CA VAL A 224 3.76 -13.48 4.74
C VAL A 224 2.58 -14.41 4.48
N ILE A 225 1.42 -14.16 5.10
CA ILE A 225 0.19 -14.94 4.88
C ILE A 225 -0.19 -14.90 3.40
N VAL A 226 -0.34 -13.72 2.82
CA VAL A 226 -0.74 -13.59 1.40
C VAL A 226 0.26 -14.28 0.47
N LYS A 227 1.56 -14.13 0.73
CA LYS A 227 2.59 -14.80 -0.06
C LYS A 227 2.47 -16.33 0.03
N LYS A 228 2.27 -16.88 1.23
CA LYS A 228 2.07 -18.32 1.46
C LYS A 228 0.83 -18.81 0.70
N CYS A 229 -0.32 -18.19 0.91
CA CYS A 229 -1.58 -18.61 0.28
C CYS A 229 -1.51 -18.55 -1.25
N LEU A 230 -1.04 -17.45 -1.84
CA LEU A 230 -0.92 -17.34 -3.29
C LEU A 230 0.11 -18.32 -3.89
N SER A 231 1.11 -18.76 -3.11
CA SER A 231 2.07 -19.76 -3.59
C SER A 231 1.45 -21.15 -3.81
N MET A 232 0.28 -21.42 -3.23
CA MET A 232 -0.42 -22.69 -3.38
C MET A 232 -1.14 -22.82 -4.73
N VAL A 233 -1.51 -21.70 -5.35
CA VAL A 233 -2.38 -21.70 -6.56
C VAL A 233 -1.76 -21.05 -7.79
N THR A 234 -0.77 -20.19 -7.62
CA THR A 234 -0.20 -19.44 -8.76
C THR A 234 1.32 -19.43 -8.76
N THR A 235 1.89 -19.41 -9.99
CA THR A 235 3.34 -19.33 -10.24
C THR A 235 3.84 -17.91 -10.47
N ILE A 236 2.97 -16.88 -10.39
CA ILE A 236 3.39 -15.50 -10.56
C ILE A 236 4.54 -15.13 -9.59
N LYS A 237 5.51 -14.35 -10.08
CA LYS A 237 6.70 -14.02 -9.26
C LYS A 237 6.36 -13.15 -8.06
N LYS A 238 5.51 -12.16 -8.25
CA LYS A 238 5.13 -11.20 -7.20
C LYS A 238 3.82 -11.62 -6.57
N ARG A 239 3.86 -12.13 -5.34
CA ARG A 239 2.72 -12.57 -4.54
C ARG A 239 2.57 -11.63 -3.35
N SER A 240 1.63 -10.69 -3.44
CA SER A 240 1.48 -9.62 -2.44
C SER A 240 0.03 -9.11 -2.39
N PRO A 241 -0.38 -8.41 -1.33
CA PRO A 241 -1.71 -7.77 -1.26
C PRO A 241 -2.03 -6.85 -2.45
N HIS A 242 -1.02 -6.20 -3.04
CA HIS A 242 -1.22 -5.41 -4.25
C HIS A 242 -1.67 -6.23 -5.46
N VAL A 243 -1.20 -7.48 -5.57
CA VAL A 243 -1.63 -8.39 -6.63
C VAL A 243 -3.10 -8.78 -6.46
N LEU A 244 -3.55 -9.08 -5.24
CA LEU A 244 -4.98 -9.35 -4.96
C LEU A 244 -5.87 -8.16 -5.31
N ARG A 245 -5.42 -6.94 -4.99
CA ARG A 245 -6.12 -5.72 -5.39
C ARG A 245 -6.16 -5.53 -6.91
N HIS A 246 -5.11 -5.91 -7.63
CA HIS A 246 -5.13 -5.93 -9.10
C HIS A 246 -6.08 -7.02 -9.63
N SER A 247 -6.13 -8.19 -8.98
CA SER A 247 -7.07 -9.26 -9.33
C SER A 247 -8.52 -8.81 -9.15
N PHE A 248 -8.86 -8.16 -8.03
CA PHE A 248 -10.16 -7.53 -7.84
C PHE A 248 -10.50 -6.56 -8.98
N ALA A 249 -9.61 -5.61 -9.28
CA ALA A 249 -9.84 -4.64 -10.34
C ALA A 249 -10.06 -5.30 -11.71
N THR A 250 -9.24 -6.31 -12.02
CA THR A 250 -9.31 -7.04 -13.29
C THR A 250 -10.62 -7.85 -13.39
N ALA A 251 -11.01 -8.55 -12.33
CA ALA A 251 -12.27 -9.29 -12.27
C ALA A 251 -13.47 -8.37 -12.50
N MET A 252 -13.53 -7.24 -11.78
CA MET A 252 -14.59 -6.24 -11.96
C MET A 252 -14.66 -5.71 -13.40
N LEU A 253 -13.53 -5.36 -14.00
CA LEU A 253 -13.48 -4.84 -15.37
C LEU A 253 -13.86 -5.90 -16.41
N ASN A 254 -13.40 -7.14 -16.25
CA ASN A 254 -13.73 -8.25 -17.14
C ASN A 254 -15.22 -8.57 -17.12
N ASN A 255 -15.89 -8.37 -15.97
CA ASN A 255 -17.32 -8.59 -15.78
C ASN A 255 -18.15 -7.31 -16.05
N GLY A 256 -17.57 -6.34 -16.77
CA GLY A 256 -18.30 -5.20 -17.31
C GLY A 256 -18.43 -3.98 -16.40
N ALA A 257 -17.77 -3.94 -15.24
CA ALA A 257 -17.76 -2.72 -14.44
C ALA A 257 -17.04 -1.58 -15.17
N GLY A 258 -17.61 -0.38 -15.14
CA GLY A 258 -16.97 0.80 -15.69
C GLY A 258 -15.70 1.17 -14.91
N LEU A 259 -14.65 1.58 -15.62
CA LEU A 259 -13.35 1.93 -15.05
C LEU A 259 -13.46 2.96 -13.91
N GLU A 260 -14.31 3.97 -14.08
CA GLU A 260 -14.54 5.01 -13.07
C GLU A 260 -15.10 4.43 -11.75
N SER A 261 -16.06 3.50 -11.85
CA SER A 261 -16.64 2.82 -10.69
C SER A 261 -15.60 2.00 -9.93
N VAL A 262 -14.76 1.27 -10.67
CA VAL A 262 -13.67 0.49 -10.08
C VAL A 262 -12.64 1.42 -9.41
N GLN A 263 -12.31 2.56 -10.02
CA GLN A 263 -11.42 3.56 -9.42
C GLN A 263 -12.01 4.15 -8.13
N LYS A 264 -13.31 4.42 -8.09
CA LYS A 264 -14.02 4.92 -6.89
C LYS A 264 -14.00 3.87 -5.77
N LEU A 265 -14.34 2.61 -6.05
CA LEU A 265 -14.27 1.50 -5.08
C LEU A 265 -12.85 1.35 -4.51
N LEU A 266 -11.85 1.44 -5.36
CA LEU A 266 -10.46 1.35 -4.95
C LEU A 266 -9.96 2.61 -4.21
N GLY A 267 -10.61 3.76 -4.31
CA GLY A 267 -10.17 5.01 -3.71
C GLY A 267 -8.87 5.54 -4.35
N HIS A 268 -8.84 5.66 -5.70
CA HIS A 268 -7.75 6.28 -6.43
C HIS A 268 -7.90 7.81 -6.40
N GLU A 269 -6.86 8.53 -5.96
CA GLU A 269 -6.85 10.00 -5.78
C GLU A 269 -6.86 10.80 -7.11
N SER A 270 -6.79 10.18 -8.28
CA SER A 270 -6.52 10.89 -9.53
C SER A 270 -7.75 11.46 -10.27
N VAL A 271 -8.93 11.39 -9.70
CA VAL A 271 -10.07 12.19 -10.20
C VAL A 271 -10.40 13.22 -9.12
N ALA A 272 -10.09 14.47 -9.45
CA ALA A 272 -10.31 15.60 -8.59
C ALA A 272 -11.78 15.66 -8.16
N THR A 273 -11.96 15.89 -6.95
CA THR A 273 -13.03 16.46 -6.14
C THR A 273 -13.38 15.58 -4.96
N THR A 274 -13.35 16.20 -3.81
CA THR A 274 -14.02 15.73 -2.60
C THR A 274 -15.54 15.82 -2.85
N GLU A 275 -16.05 14.95 -3.70
CA GLU A 275 -17.47 14.69 -3.70
C GLU A 275 -17.77 13.97 -2.39
N ILE A 276 -18.50 14.63 -1.54
CA ILE A 276 -19.20 14.04 -0.40
C ILE A 276 -19.96 12.86 -1.00
N TYR A 277 -19.59 11.63 -0.61
CA TYR A 277 -20.32 10.44 -1.01
C TYR A 277 -21.74 10.58 -0.49
N THR A 278 -22.66 10.98 -1.37
CA THR A 278 -24.08 10.94 -1.06
C THR A 278 -24.54 9.48 -1.05
N HIS A 279 -25.55 9.17 -0.24
CA HIS A 279 -26.15 7.83 -0.21
C HIS A 279 -26.44 7.28 -1.61
N THR A 280 -26.88 8.11 -2.54
CA THR A 280 -27.19 7.76 -3.93
C THR A 280 -25.95 7.23 -4.68
N THR A 281 -24.79 7.82 -4.44
CA THR A 281 -23.52 7.39 -5.12
C THR A 281 -23.05 6.03 -4.57
N PHE A 282 -23.22 5.78 -3.28
CA PHE A 282 -22.84 4.49 -2.68
C PHE A 282 -23.75 3.35 -3.17
N GLU A 283 -25.07 3.54 -3.23
CA GLU A 283 -26.00 2.55 -3.76
C GLU A 283 -25.71 2.20 -5.22
N GLN A 284 -25.31 3.17 -6.03
CA GLN A 284 -24.86 2.91 -7.40
C GLN A 284 -23.59 2.07 -7.45
N LEU A 285 -22.60 2.37 -6.59
CA LEU A 285 -21.37 1.59 -6.52
C LEU A 285 -21.62 0.18 -6.00
N LYS A 286 -22.54 0.00 -5.05
CA LYS A 286 -22.96 -1.30 -4.54
C LYS A 286 -23.58 -2.14 -5.64
N LYS A 287 -24.50 -1.59 -6.45
CA LYS A 287 -25.08 -2.28 -7.61
C LYS A 287 -24.03 -2.68 -8.66
N VAL A 288 -23.05 -1.81 -8.93
CA VAL A 288 -21.95 -2.15 -9.84
C VAL A 288 -21.11 -3.30 -9.27
N TYR A 289 -20.86 -3.29 -7.98
CA TYR A 289 -20.15 -4.36 -7.29
C TYR A 289 -20.94 -5.68 -7.38
N GLU A 290 -22.21 -5.68 -7.00
CA GLU A 290 -23.10 -6.85 -7.04
C GLU A 290 -23.23 -7.47 -8.44
N ASN A 291 -23.23 -6.65 -9.49
CA ASN A 291 -23.35 -7.13 -10.88
C ASN A 291 -22.02 -7.60 -11.48
N ALA A 292 -20.88 -7.15 -11.00
CA ALA A 292 -19.60 -7.36 -11.68
C ALA A 292 -18.57 -8.13 -10.85
N HIS A 293 -18.73 -8.21 -9.52
CA HIS A 293 -17.80 -9.01 -8.73
C HIS A 293 -18.20 -10.50 -8.76
N PRO A 294 -17.27 -11.44 -9.06
CA PRO A 294 -17.60 -12.86 -9.19
C PRO A 294 -18.17 -13.51 -7.91
N ARG A 295 -17.99 -12.84 -6.76
CA ARG A 295 -18.38 -13.33 -5.42
C ARG A 295 -19.18 -12.29 -4.63
N ALA A 296 -19.92 -11.42 -5.34
CA ALA A 296 -20.79 -10.44 -4.68
C ALA A 296 -22.01 -11.08 -4.01
#